data_1b96398a29f6d31f5e4f678e7bce2f84
#
_entry.id   1b96398a29f6d31f5e4f678e7bce2f84
#
_cell.length_a   1.000
_cell.length_b   1.000
_cell.length_c   1.000
_cell.angle_alpha   90.00
_cell.angle_beta   90.00
_cell.angle_gamma   90.00
#
_symmetry.space_group_name_H-M   'P 1'
#
loop_
_entity.id
_entity.type
_entity.pdbx_description
1 polymer ?
#
loop_
_entity_poly.entity_id
_entity_poly.type
_entity_poly.pdbx_seq_one_letter_code
_entity_poly.pdbx_strand_id
1 'polypeptide(L)'
;FYIPSDSMMPGLRNGDRLLNDLIREIDALGIRNITIASSSVHLVNAEIIPYIQKGVITRLECGVNGLIGEMISKGELNCPITVRSHGGRARSLITGEVAVDVAFLAAPCCDEYGNFNGMYGPSACGSLGYALVDAQHAHKVVAVTDNLVPFPAVPVSIPQSVVDFVVQVPSLGDPKKIVSSTLKITTDPINLQIAKYATMVIEASGYLKNGFSFQTGSGGTSLAVAEQVRQIMRRDKINGSFGCGGITGNFVDMLEEGLFEALFDVQCFDLKAVQSLGRNQRHMEMTAGTYANPFNCGAIVNRLDCAILSATEVDVDFNVNVNTESMGYLLHNTGGHCDVAAGAKVSIVVAPSIRGRLPIVRDAVTSITTPGETVGVIVTERGIAVNDNLPELKAELIRRRAPVKDIRQLRDEVYAVTGIPRPVEFEDQVVGLIEYRDGSIIDVVRKVRE
;
A
#
# COMPACT_ATOMS: atom_id res chain seq x y z
N PHE A 1 3.96 -20.19 -5.66
CA PHE A 1 3.50 -19.45 -6.84
C PHE A 1 3.30 -18.00 -6.47
N TYR A 2 3.94 -17.09 -7.21
CA TYR A 2 3.64 -15.68 -7.16
C TYR A 2 2.73 -15.33 -8.33
N ILE A 3 1.56 -14.88 -8.02
CA ILE A 3 0.64 -14.33 -8.99
C ILE A 3 0.38 -12.90 -8.54
N PRO A 4 0.75 -11.89 -9.33
CA PRO A 4 0.44 -10.53 -8.96
C PRO A 4 -1.07 -10.41 -8.82
N SER A 5 -1.52 -10.03 -7.63
CA SER A 5 -2.90 -9.66 -7.44
C SER A 5 -3.15 -8.29 -8.08
N ASP A 6 -4.38 -7.99 -8.33
CA ASP A 6 -4.84 -6.72 -8.87
C ASP A 6 -4.43 -5.49 -8.05
N SER A 7 -4.06 -5.65 -6.77
CA SER A 7 -3.54 -4.53 -5.97
C SER A 7 -2.17 -4.05 -6.43
N MET A 8 -1.38 -4.96 -7.02
CA MET A 8 -0.05 -4.67 -7.52
C MET A 8 -0.04 -4.28 -8.98
N MET A 9 -1.01 -4.78 -9.71
CA MET A 9 -1.20 -4.53 -11.13
C MET A 9 -2.70 -4.28 -11.39
N PRO A 10 -3.17 -3.06 -11.13
CA PRO A 10 -4.60 -2.73 -11.23
C PRO A 10 -5.22 -3.03 -12.59
N GLY A 11 -4.41 -3.08 -13.67
CA GLY A 11 -4.84 -3.50 -14.99
C GLY A 11 -5.34 -4.94 -15.05
N LEU A 12 -4.90 -5.80 -14.11
CA LEU A 12 -5.36 -7.17 -13.96
C LEU A 12 -6.67 -7.30 -13.16
N ARG A 13 -7.30 -6.24 -12.73
CA ARG A 13 -8.59 -6.32 -12.00
C ARG A 13 -9.70 -7.01 -12.79
N ASN A 14 -9.57 -7.13 -14.12
CA ASN A 14 -10.35 -8.05 -14.94
C ASN A 14 -9.65 -9.37 -15.22
N GLY A 15 -8.38 -9.47 -14.87
CA GLY A 15 -7.55 -10.66 -14.98
C GLY A 15 -7.67 -11.59 -13.78
N ASP A 16 -8.65 -11.39 -12.90
CA ASP A 16 -8.98 -12.27 -11.78
C ASP A 16 -9.09 -13.72 -12.20
N ARG A 17 -9.43 -13.93 -13.46
CA ARG A 17 -9.44 -15.25 -14.09
C ARG A 17 -8.07 -15.88 -14.13
N LEU A 18 -6.96 -15.13 -14.26
CA LEU A 18 -5.62 -15.74 -14.37
C LEU A 18 -5.28 -16.55 -13.12
N LEU A 19 -5.47 -15.97 -11.92
CA LEU A 19 -5.27 -16.70 -10.66
C LEU A 19 -6.24 -17.88 -10.55
N ASN A 20 -7.51 -17.64 -10.77
CA ASN A 20 -8.56 -18.64 -10.61
C ASN A 20 -8.41 -19.77 -11.63
N ASP A 21 -8.11 -19.45 -12.90
CA ASP A 21 -7.88 -20.42 -13.96
C ASP A 21 -6.62 -21.27 -13.67
N LEU A 22 -5.54 -20.63 -13.19
CA LEU A 22 -4.32 -21.33 -12.82
C LEU A 22 -4.55 -22.29 -11.65
N ILE A 23 -5.24 -21.88 -10.60
CA ILE A 23 -5.54 -22.73 -9.44
C ILE A 23 -6.45 -23.89 -9.85
N ARG A 24 -7.40 -23.67 -10.75
CA ARG A 24 -8.25 -24.73 -11.29
C ARG A 24 -7.43 -25.79 -12.05
N GLU A 25 -6.48 -25.37 -12.90
CA GLU A 25 -5.60 -26.30 -13.61
C GLU A 25 -4.66 -27.04 -12.65
N ILE A 26 -4.12 -26.37 -11.64
CA ILE A 26 -3.33 -26.99 -10.57
C ILE A 26 -4.13 -28.09 -9.84
N ASP A 27 -5.39 -27.83 -9.51
CA ASP A 27 -6.29 -28.84 -8.89
C ASP A 27 -6.56 -30.00 -9.85
N ALA A 28 -6.82 -29.73 -11.14
CA ALA A 28 -7.05 -30.74 -12.16
C ALA A 28 -5.84 -31.67 -12.37
N LEU A 29 -4.62 -31.14 -12.24
CA LEU A 29 -3.36 -31.90 -12.31
C LEU A 29 -3.05 -32.68 -11.01
N GLY A 30 -3.92 -32.60 -9.99
CA GLY A 30 -3.71 -33.28 -8.71
C GLY A 30 -2.63 -32.67 -7.83
N ILE A 31 -2.13 -31.48 -8.14
CA ILE A 31 -1.11 -30.77 -7.35
C ILE A 31 -1.76 -30.24 -6.06
N ARG A 32 -1.08 -30.39 -4.92
CA ARG A 32 -1.55 -30.03 -3.58
C ARG A 32 -0.46 -29.28 -2.80
N ASN A 33 -0.84 -28.68 -1.68
CA ASN A 33 0.07 -27.99 -0.77
C ASN A 33 0.78 -26.79 -1.40
N ILE A 34 0.08 -26.01 -2.21
CA ILE A 34 0.67 -24.80 -2.76
C ILE A 34 0.60 -23.62 -1.79
N THR A 35 1.59 -22.78 -1.86
CA THR A 35 1.64 -21.47 -1.19
C THR A 35 1.39 -20.37 -2.20
N ILE A 36 0.51 -19.43 -1.90
CA ILE A 36 0.36 -18.18 -2.66
C ILE A 36 1.15 -17.10 -1.95
N ALA A 37 2.15 -16.54 -2.61
CA ALA A 37 3.04 -15.49 -2.10
C ALA A 37 2.89 -14.21 -2.93
N SER A 38 1.68 -13.67 -3.05
CA SER A 38 1.41 -12.37 -3.68
C SER A 38 1.53 -11.24 -2.67
N SER A 39 1.41 -9.97 -3.10
CA SER A 39 1.33 -8.87 -2.13
C SER A 39 0.01 -8.86 -1.37
N SER A 40 -1.07 -9.14 -2.07
CA SER A 40 -2.39 -9.32 -1.48
C SER A 40 -3.30 -10.18 -2.36
N VAL A 41 -4.31 -10.78 -1.74
CA VAL A 41 -5.40 -11.48 -2.42
C VAL A 41 -6.70 -10.75 -2.09
N HIS A 42 -7.39 -10.28 -3.12
CA HIS A 42 -8.56 -9.45 -3.00
C HIS A 42 -9.88 -10.21 -3.04
N LEU A 43 -10.97 -9.49 -2.73
CA LEU A 43 -12.33 -10.00 -2.78
C LEU A 43 -12.70 -10.68 -4.12
N VAL A 44 -12.20 -10.15 -5.22
CA VAL A 44 -12.40 -10.70 -6.58
C VAL A 44 -11.79 -12.09 -6.76
N ASN A 45 -10.84 -12.47 -5.91
CA ASN A 45 -10.24 -13.80 -5.90
C ASN A 45 -10.95 -14.79 -4.96
N ALA A 46 -12.15 -14.46 -4.48
CA ALA A 46 -12.90 -15.35 -3.55
C ALA A 46 -13.17 -16.75 -4.12
N GLU A 47 -13.13 -16.92 -5.44
CA GLU A 47 -13.24 -18.24 -6.08
C GLU A 47 -12.13 -19.24 -5.68
N ILE A 48 -11.03 -18.77 -5.06
CA ILE A 48 -9.99 -19.66 -4.53
C ILE A 48 -10.38 -20.33 -3.20
N ILE A 49 -11.41 -19.84 -2.50
CA ILE A 49 -11.83 -20.37 -1.20
C ILE A 49 -12.08 -21.89 -1.25
N PRO A 50 -12.81 -22.46 -2.23
CA PRO A 50 -12.99 -23.91 -2.32
C PRO A 50 -11.69 -24.70 -2.44
N TYR A 51 -10.66 -24.12 -3.03
CA TYR A 51 -9.34 -24.75 -3.18
C TYR A 51 -8.52 -24.69 -1.89
N ILE A 52 -8.72 -23.68 -1.06
CA ILE A 52 -8.20 -23.64 0.31
C ILE A 52 -8.85 -24.76 1.13
N GLN A 53 -10.18 -24.87 1.09
CA GLN A 53 -10.94 -25.90 1.81
C GLN A 53 -10.60 -27.32 1.35
N LYS A 54 -10.26 -27.51 0.09
CA LYS A 54 -9.80 -28.81 -0.46
C LYS A 54 -8.32 -29.13 -0.14
N GLY A 55 -7.55 -28.20 0.43
CA GLY A 55 -6.14 -28.37 0.70
C GLY A 55 -5.24 -28.28 -0.56
N VAL A 56 -5.73 -27.70 -1.65
CA VAL A 56 -4.90 -27.33 -2.80
C VAL A 56 -3.98 -26.18 -2.39
N ILE A 57 -4.57 -25.11 -1.85
CA ILE A 57 -3.87 -23.98 -1.25
C ILE A 57 -3.83 -24.21 0.25
N THR A 58 -2.64 -24.31 0.83
CA THR A 58 -2.46 -24.58 2.25
C THR A 58 -1.81 -23.43 3.00
N ARG A 59 -1.23 -22.45 2.29
CA ARG A 59 -0.54 -21.32 2.90
C ARG A 59 -0.70 -20.05 2.05
N LEU A 60 -0.87 -18.92 2.75
CA LEU A 60 -0.89 -17.59 2.16
C LEU A 60 0.18 -16.71 2.81
N GLU A 61 1.13 -16.25 2.02
CA GLU A 61 2.19 -15.30 2.40
C GLU A 61 1.86 -13.92 1.84
N CYS A 62 0.68 -13.39 2.21
CA CYS A 62 0.14 -12.15 1.65
C CYS A 62 -0.92 -11.54 2.55
N GLY A 63 -1.22 -10.26 2.33
CA GLY A 63 -2.42 -9.63 2.89
C GLY A 63 -3.69 -10.13 2.19
N VAL A 64 -4.78 -10.11 2.92
CA VAL A 64 -6.10 -10.57 2.44
C VAL A 64 -7.19 -9.57 2.81
N ASN A 65 -8.32 -9.62 2.10
CA ASN A 65 -9.51 -8.84 2.43
C ASN A 65 -10.80 -9.56 2.07
N GLY A 66 -11.94 -8.92 2.38
CA GLY A 66 -13.27 -9.43 2.05
C GLY A 66 -13.52 -10.83 2.59
N LEU A 67 -14.18 -11.69 1.81
CA LEU A 67 -14.56 -13.04 2.22
C LEU A 67 -13.38 -13.93 2.61
N ILE A 68 -12.23 -13.76 1.95
CA ILE A 68 -11.01 -14.51 2.29
C ILE A 68 -10.50 -14.07 3.66
N GLY A 69 -10.48 -12.76 3.93
CA GLY A 69 -10.09 -12.23 5.24
C GLY A 69 -11.03 -12.68 6.35
N GLU A 70 -12.33 -12.71 6.10
CA GLU A 70 -13.33 -13.21 7.02
C GLU A 70 -13.12 -14.71 7.32
N MET A 71 -13.00 -15.53 6.30
CA MET A 71 -12.73 -16.97 6.41
C MET A 71 -11.49 -17.26 7.27
N ILE A 72 -10.39 -16.55 7.01
CA ILE A 72 -9.14 -16.73 7.77
C ILE A 72 -9.32 -16.29 9.22
N SER A 73 -9.98 -15.15 9.45
CA SER A 73 -10.25 -14.64 10.80
C SER A 73 -11.15 -15.55 11.62
N LYS A 74 -11.93 -16.42 10.97
CA LYS A 74 -12.72 -17.52 11.58
C LYS A 74 -11.91 -18.81 11.79
N GLY A 75 -10.64 -18.84 11.42
CA GLY A 75 -9.74 -19.98 11.63
C GLY A 75 -9.90 -21.11 10.62
N GLU A 76 -10.44 -20.85 9.44
CA GLU A 76 -10.68 -21.88 8.41
C GLU A 76 -9.41 -22.22 7.58
N LEU A 77 -8.29 -21.52 7.78
CA LEU A 77 -6.99 -21.87 7.20
C LEU A 77 -6.13 -22.60 8.25
N ASN A 78 -5.48 -23.69 7.85
CA ASN A 78 -4.72 -24.56 8.76
C ASN A 78 -3.43 -23.95 9.31
N CYS A 79 -2.92 -22.88 8.72
CA CYS A 79 -1.74 -22.16 9.19
C CYS A 79 -1.98 -20.65 9.16
N PRO A 80 -1.35 -19.87 10.05
CA PRO A 80 -1.44 -18.43 10.00
C PRO A 80 -0.95 -17.87 8.67
N ILE A 81 -1.62 -16.81 8.18
CA ILE A 81 -1.05 -16.02 7.09
C ILE A 81 0.09 -15.14 7.62
N THR A 82 0.99 -14.73 6.75
CA THR A 82 2.00 -13.71 7.08
C THR A 82 1.72 -12.45 6.27
N VAL A 83 1.43 -11.37 6.97
CA VAL A 83 1.18 -10.05 6.37
C VAL A 83 2.44 -9.21 6.48
N ARG A 84 2.99 -8.79 5.34
CA ARG A 84 4.21 -8.00 5.24
C ARG A 84 3.96 -6.64 4.64
N SER A 85 4.79 -5.67 5.01
CA SER A 85 4.84 -4.40 4.31
C SER A 85 5.44 -4.57 2.90
N HIS A 86 5.32 -3.55 2.07
CA HIS A 86 5.93 -3.56 0.74
C HIS A 86 7.45 -3.73 0.79
N GLY A 87 8.12 -2.99 1.68
CA GLY A 87 9.57 -3.11 1.91
C GLY A 87 9.95 -4.43 2.57
N GLY A 88 9.16 -4.89 3.54
CA GLY A 88 9.37 -6.18 4.21
C GLY A 88 9.21 -7.37 3.27
N ARG A 89 8.22 -7.34 2.35
CA ARG A 89 8.07 -8.37 1.33
C ARG A 89 9.24 -8.37 0.35
N ALA A 90 9.64 -7.20 -0.15
CA ALA A 90 10.82 -7.12 -1.02
C ALA A 90 12.09 -7.63 -0.30
N ARG A 91 12.26 -7.29 0.98
CA ARG A 91 13.33 -7.81 1.82
C ARG A 91 13.30 -9.34 1.89
N SER A 92 12.13 -9.92 2.21
CA SER A 92 12.00 -11.38 2.40
C SER A 92 12.32 -12.18 1.15
N LEU A 93 12.03 -11.66 -0.04
CA LEU A 93 12.42 -12.25 -1.32
C LEU A 93 13.92 -12.13 -1.57
N ILE A 94 14.48 -10.94 -1.35
CA ILE A 94 15.91 -10.65 -1.57
C ILE A 94 16.80 -11.47 -0.61
N THR A 95 16.35 -11.67 0.63
CA THR A 95 17.08 -12.47 1.63
C THR A 95 16.84 -13.97 1.49
N GLY A 96 15.89 -14.40 0.67
CA GLY A 96 15.53 -15.80 0.51
C GLY A 96 14.66 -16.38 1.64
N GLU A 97 14.13 -15.56 2.54
CA GLU A 97 13.15 -16.02 3.56
C GLU A 97 11.85 -16.51 2.92
N VAL A 98 11.44 -15.87 1.83
CA VAL A 98 10.35 -16.32 0.98
C VAL A 98 10.95 -16.75 -0.35
N ALA A 99 10.89 -18.05 -0.64
CA ALA A 99 11.27 -18.59 -1.92
C ALA A 99 10.04 -18.71 -2.84
N VAL A 100 10.18 -18.24 -4.08
CA VAL A 100 9.14 -18.32 -5.11
C VAL A 100 9.61 -19.28 -6.20
N ASP A 101 8.92 -20.41 -6.34
CA ASP A 101 9.26 -21.40 -7.38
C ASP A 101 8.89 -20.90 -8.76
N VAL A 102 7.69 -20.33 -8.92
CA VAL A 102 7.20 -19.80 -10.20
C VAL A 102 6.51 -18.46 -9.99
N ALA A 103 6.97 -17.43 -10.69
CA ALA A 103 6.32 -16.14 -10.78
C ALA A 103 5.57 -16.02 -12.12
N PHE A 104 4.25 -15.84 -12.03
CA PHE A 104 3.42 -15.50 -13.19
C PHE A 104 3.22 -13.98 -13.20
N LEU A 105 3.79 -13.30 -14.19
CA LEU A 105 3.81 -11.86 -14.25
C LEU A 105 3.02 -11.33 -15.43
N ALA A 106 2.14 -10.38 -15.19
CA ALA A 106 1.46 -9.70 -16.27
C ALA A 106 2.43 -8.79 -17.03
N ALA A 107 2.44 -8.95 -18.33
CA ALA A 107 3.33 -8.28 -19.26
C ALA A 107 2.52 -7.57 -20.37
N PRO A 108 1.91 -6.40 -20.09
CA PRO A 108 1.04 -5.69 -21.03
C PRO A 108 1.67 -5.35 -22.38
N CYS A 109 2.99 -5.29 -22.43
CA CYS A 109 3.78 -5.16 -23.66
C CYS A 109 5.01 -6.06 -23.55
N CYS A 110 5.06 -7.13 -24.32
CA CYS A 110 6.10 -8.15 -24.25
C CYS A 110 6.55 -8.55 -25.66
N ASP A 111 7.87 -8.80 -25.86
CA ASP A 111 8.36 -9.43 -27.08
C ASP A 111 8.50 -10.96 -26.93
N GLU A 112 8.81 -11.64 -28.04
CA GLU A 112 8.93 -13.09 -28.10
C GLU A 112 10.09 -13.65 -27.26
N TYR A 113 11.07 -12.81 -26.89
CA TYR A 113 12.19 -13.21 -26.03
C TYR A 113 11.92 -12.95 -24.53
N GLY A 114 10.83 -12.21 -24.20
CA GLY A 114 10.43 -11.98 -22.84
C GLY A 114 10.90 -10.65 -22.24
N ASN A 115 11.37 -9.67 -23.05
CA ASN A 115 11.49 -8.32 -22.55
C ASN A 115 10.09 -7.72 -22.44
N PHE A 116 9.77 -7.11 -21.30
CA PHE A 116 8.45 -6.51 -21.14
C PHE A 116 8.41 -5.29 -20.22
N ASN A 117 7.31 -4.54 -20.34
CA ASN A 117 6.97 -3.39 -19.51
C ASN A 117 5.46 -3.31 -19.29
N GLY A 118 5.06 -2.52 -18.30
CA GLY A 118 3.66 -2.24 -18.01
C GLY A 118 3.10 -0.98 -18.66
N MET A 119 3.90 -0.25 -19.44
CA MET A 119 3.59 1.11 -19.88
C MET A 119 2.71 1.16 -21.12
N TYR A 120 2.77 0.13 -21.97
CA TYR A 120 2.10 0.09 -23.27
C TYR A 120 1.22 -1.14 -23.40
N GLY A 121 0.38 -1.14 -24.45
CA GLY A 121 -0.53 -2.23 -24.75
C GLY A 121 -1.97 -1.98 -24.26
N PRO A 122 -2.91 -2.86 -24.67
CA PRO A 122 -4.32 -2.71 -24.32
C PRO A 122 -4.60 -2.82 -22.83
N SER A 123 -3.77 -3.54 -22.09
CA SER A 123 -3.86 -3.74 -20.64
C SER A 123 -2.80 -2.97 -19.86
N ALA A 124 -2.23 -1.90 -20.42
CA ALA A 124 -1.20 -1.09 -19.77
C ALA A 124 -1.58 -0.73 -18.33
N CYS A 125 -0.69 -1.03 -17.38
CA CYS A 125 -0.90 -0.84 -15.95
C CYS A 125 0.13 0.10 -15.29
N GLY A 126 1.15 0.52 -16.04
CA GLY A 126 2.20 1.41 -15.57
C GLY A 126 3.37 0.69 -14.91
N SER A 127 3.77 1.17 -13.75
CA SER A 127 4.92 0.63 -13.01
C SER A 127 4.73 -0.82 -12.60
N LEU A 128 5.76 -1.64 -12.83
CA LEU A 128 5.88 -3.05 -12.44
C LEU A 128 6.69 -3.22 -11.15
N GLY A 129 6.74 -2.19 -10.29
CA GLY A 129 7.67 -2.08 -9.18
C GLY A 129 7.78 -3.29 -8.26
N TYR A 130 6.69 -4.01 -8.05
CA TYR A 130 6.68 -5.24 -7.25
C TYR A 130 7.11 -6.45 -8.08
N ALA A 131 6.58 -6.58 -9.29
CA ALA A 131 6.91 -7.69 -10.20
C ALA A 131 8.40 -7.74 -10.55
N LEU A 132 9.09 -6.58 -10.55
CA LEU A 132 10.53 -6.48 -10.75
C LEU A 132 11.32 -7.29 -9.71
N VAL A 133 10.92 -7.23 -8.45
CA VAL A 133 11.59 -8.00 -7.39
C VAL A 133 11.31 -9.50 -7.55
N ASP A 134 10.07 -9.85 -7.87
CA ASP A 134 9.69 -11.25 -8.08
C ASP A 134 10.41 -11.88 -9.28
N ALA A 135 10.49 -11.14 -10.39
CA ALA A 135 11.22 -11.61 -11.57
C ALA A 135 12.71 -11.87 -11.29
N GLN A 136 13.32 -11.10 -10.40
CA GLN A 136 14.73 -11.25 -10.06
C GLN A 136 15.03 -12.41 -9.10
N HIS A 137 14.03 -12.85 -8.32
CA HIS A 137 14.22 -13.79 -7.22
C HIS A 137 13.41 -15.09 -7.33
N ALA A 138 12.51 -15.21 -8.30
CA ALA A 138 11.81 -16.46 -8.58
C ALA A 138 12.71 -17.46 -9.32
N HIS A 139 12.51 -18.76 -9.08
CA HIS A 139 13.23 -19.81 -9.79
C HIS A 139 12.81 -19.90 -11.25
N LYS A 140 11.52 -19.64 -11.55
CA LYS A 140 10.96 -19.58 -12.90
C LYS A 140 10.06 -18.36 -13.04
N VAL A 141 10.15 -17.70 -14.19
CA VAL A 141 9.36 -16.51 -14.52
C VAL A 141 8.57 -16.77 -15.79
N VAL A 142 7.26 -16.61 -15.69
CA VAL A 142 6.32 -16.71 -16.81
C VAL A 142 5.75 -15.32 -17.08
N ALA A 143 6.13 -14.72 -18.20
CA ALA A 143 5.53 -13.49 -18.71
C ALA A 143 4.20 -13.84 -19.40
N VAL A 144 3.09 -13.33 -18.88
CA VAL A 144 1.76 -13.51 -19.47
C VAL A 144 1.37 -12.21 -20.15
N THR A 145 1.13 -12.27 -21.49
CA THR A 145 0.88 -11.07 -22.28
C THR A 145 -0.37 -11.18 -23.13
N ASP A 146 -1.08 -10.07 -23.33
CA ASP A 146 -2.13 -9.91 -24.34
C ASP A 146 -1.69 -9.03 -25.51
N ASN A 147 -0.41 -8.62 -25.51
CA ASN A 147 0.16 -7.76 -26.54
C ASN A 147 1.62 -8.17 -26.85
N LEU A 148 1.76 -9.20 -27.67
CA LEU A 148 3.07 -9.61 -28.16
C LEU A 148 3.52 -8.65 -29.27
N VAL A 149 4.68 -8.02 -29.07
CA VAL A 149 5.26 -7.04 -29.99
C VAL A 149 6.55 -7.57 -30.63
N PRO A 150 6.99 -7.04 -31.79
CA PRO A 150 8.29 -7.37 -32.33
C PRO A 150 9.43 -6.98 -31.38
N PHE A 151 10.48 -7.81 -31.35
CA PHE A 151 11.71 -7.52 -30.60
C PHE A 151 12.41 -6.25 -31.12
N PRO A 152 12.92 -5.40 -30.22
CA PRO A 152 12.78 -5.42 -28.76
C PRO A 152 11.57 -4.63 -28.25
N ALA A 153 10.92 -5.13 -27.20
CA ALA A 153 9.94 -4.33 -26.45
C ALA A 153 10.65 -3.24 -25.65
N VAL A 154 10.46 -1.98 -26.04
CA VAL A 154 11.15 -0.82 -25.45
C VAL A 154 10.12 0.16 -24.87
N PRO A 155 10.36 0.71 -23.66
CA PRO A 155 11.44 0.45 -22.70
C PRO A 155 11.32 -0.94 -22.07
N VAL A 156 12.42 -1.44 -21.51
CA VAL A 156 12.44 -2.72 -20.81
C VAL A 156 12.38 -2.47 -19.30
N SER A 157 11.30 -2.90 -18.66
CA SER A 157 11.21 -2.96 -17.19
C SER A 157 11.79 -4.28 -16.67
N ILE A 158 11.36 -5.40 -17.24
CA ILE A 158 11.84 -6.75 -16.91
C ILE A 158 12.51 -7.33 -18.16
N PRO A 159 13.83 -7.64 -18.09
CA PRO A 159 14.57 -8.10 -19.24
C PRO A 159 14.39 -9.62 -19.48
N GLN A 160 14.53 -10.02 -20.72
CA GLN A 160 14.49 -11.42 -21.17
C GLN A 160 15.44 -12.35 -20.41
N SER A 161 16.51 -11.81 -19.83
CA SER A 161 17.50 -12.60 -19.09
C SER A 161 16.98 -13.28 -17.83
N VAL A 162 15.81 -12.84 -17.32
CA VAL A 162 15.15 -13.40 -16.13
C VAL A 162 13.81 -14.04 -16.46
N VAL A 163 13.42 -14.13 -17.74
CA VAL A 163 12.13 -14.69 -18.17
C VAL A 163 12.36 -16.08 -18.79
N ASP A 164 11.68 -17.09 -18.27
CA ASP A 164 11.78 -18.47 -18.78
C ASP A 164 10.74 -18.77 -19.87
N PHE A 165 9.53 -18.19 -19.73
CA PHE A 165 8.42 -18.48 -20.63
C PHE A 165 7.62 -17.20 -20.95
N VAL A 166 7.15 -17.14 -22.20
CA VAL A 166 6.20 -16.13 -22.67
C VAL A 166 4.90 -16.84 -23.04
N VAL A 167 3.80 -16.43 -22.44
CA VAL A 167 2.47 -16.99 -22.68
C VAL A 167 1.54 -15.90 -23.16
N GLN A 168 1.01 -16.06 -24.37
CA GLN A 168 0.03 -15.13 -24.92
C GLN A 168 -1.38 -15.55 -24.52
N VAL A 169 -2.17 -14.58 -24.03
CA VAL A 169 -3.57 -14.73 -23.65
C VAL A 169 -4.44 -13.71 -24.39
N PRO A 170 -5.76 -13.94 -24.49
CA PRO A 170 -6.64 -13.00 -25.20
C PRO A 170 -6.77 -11.63 -24.51
N SER A 171 -6.64 -11.57 -23.18
CA SER A 171 -6.73 -10.34 -22.39
C SER A 171 -6.12 -10.54 -21.01
N LEU A 172 -5.37 -9.55 -20.55
CA LEU A 172 -4.86 -9.48 -19.17
C LEU A 172 -5.80 -8.70 -18.25
N GLY A 173 -6.63 -7.81 -18.78
CA GLY A 173 -7.53 -7.01 -17.99
C GLY A 173 -7.94 -5.70 -18.68
N ASP A 174 -8.76 -4.90 -17.96
CA ASP A 174 -9.24 -3.60 -18.44
C ASP A 174 -8.56 -2.46 -17.69
N PRO A 175 -7.65 -1.68 -18.32
CA PRO A 175 -6.96 -0.55 -17.69
C PRO A 175 -7.92 0.49 -17.09
N LYS A 176 -9.16 0.60 -17.59
CA LYS A 176 -10.16 1.53 -17.05
C LYS A 176 -10.55 1.20 -15.59
N LYS A 177 -10.30 -0.01 -15.14
CA LYS A 177 -10.53 -0.44 -13.76
C LYS A 177 -9.38 -0.08 -12.80
N ILE A 178 -8.26 0.43 -13.30
CA ILE A 178 -7.19 1.02 -12.47
C ILE A 178 -7.72 2.22 -11.68
N VAL A 179 -8.74 2.90 -12.20
CA VAL A 179 -9.35 4.04 -11.51
C VAL A 179 -10.21 3.55 -10.36
N SER A 180 -9.71 3.67 -9.14
CA SER A 180 -10.47 3.45 -7.92
C SER A 180 -11.52 4.55 -7.74
N SER A 181 -12.72 4.19 -7.28
CA SER A 181 -13.75 5.17 -6.87
C SER A 181 -13.27 6.07 -5.71
N THR A 182 -12.20 5.68 -5.01
CA THR A 182 -11.56 6.43 -3.92
C THR A 182 -10.62 7.53 -4.41
N LEU A 183 -10.22 7.54 -5.69
CA LEU A 183 -9.32 8.53 -6.30
C LEU A 183 -10.01 9.86 -6.62
N LYS A 184 -10.88 10.32 -5.74
CA LYS A 184 -11.51 11.64 -5.82
C LYS A 184 -11.17 12.43 -4.57
N ILE A 185 -10.81 13.69 -4.77
CA ILE A 185 -10.69 14.64 -3.65
C ILE A 185 -12.02 14.63 -2.89
N THR A 186 -11.93 14.47 -1.59
CA THR A 186 -13.13 14.45 -0.74
C THR A 186 -13.88 15.77 -0.80
N THR A 187 -15.20 15.70 -0.73
CA THR A 187 -16.08 16.87 -0.54
C THR A 187 -16.71 16.87 0.85
N ASP A 188 -16.42 15.85 1.66
CA ASP A 188 -16.92 15.76 3.03
C ASP A 188 -16.25 16.80 3.92
N PRO A 189 -17.02 17.65 4.62
CA PRO A 189 -16.48 18.72 5.47
C PRO A 189 -15.54 18.22 6.57
N ILE A 190 -15.79 17.03 7.15
CA ILE A 190 -14.94 16.43 8.18
C ILE A 190 -13.56 16.13 7.57
N ASN A 191 -13.52 15.44 6.44
CA ASN A 191 -12.29 15.09 5.77
C ASN A 191 -11.53 16.30 5.21
N LEU A 192 -12.25 17.35 4.78
CA LEU A 192 -11.63 18.62 4.39
C LEU A 192 -11.00 19.35 5.58
N GLN A 193 -11.62 19.28 6.77
CA GLN A 193 -11.04 19.84 7.99
C GLN A 193 -9.77 19.08 8.41
N ILE A 194 -9.77 17.74 8.31
CA ILE A 194 -8.58 16.92 8.55
C ILE A 194 -7.47 17.31 7.57
N ALA A 195 -7.79 17.44 6.28
CA ALA A 195 -6.81 17.84 5.27
C ALA A 195 -6.20 19.20 5.57
N LYS A 196 -7.02 20.17 6.00
CA LYS A 196 -6.54 21.48 6.43
C LYS A 196 -5.56 21.38 7.61
N TYR A 197 -5.88 20.59 8.61
CA TYR A 197 -5.02 20.42 9.78
C TYR A 197 -3.71 19.69 9.42
N ALA A 198 -3.77 18.67 8.57
CA ALA A 198 -2.57 17.98 8.07
C ALA A 198 -1.66 18.93 7.26
N THR A 199 -2.24 19.82 6.46
CA THR A 199 -1.49 20.85 5.73
C THR A 199 -0.82 21.83 6.69
N MET A 200 -1.50 22.25 7.78
CA MET A 200 -0.87 23.08 8.83
C MET A 200 0.35 22.38 9.46
N VAL A 201 0.29 21.05 9.66
CA VAL A 201 1.43 20.27 10.15
C VAL A 201 2.59 20.33 9.16
N ILE A 202 2.33 20.12 7.86
CA ILE A 202 3.36 20.19 6.81
C ILE A 202 4.01 21.59 6.77
N GLU A 203 3.23 22.66 6.80
CA GLU A 203 3.76 24.04 6.85
C GLU A 203 4.58 24.30 8.14
N ALA A 204 4.14 23.77 9.28
CA ALA A 204 4.82 23.97 10.56
C ALA A 204 6.10 23.15 10.67
N SER A 205 6.23 22.05 9.92
CA SER A 205 7.42 21.19 9.92
C SER A 205 8.69 21.88 9.41
N GLY A 206 8.53 22.98 8.64
CA GLY A 206 9.63 23.70 8.01
C GLY A 206 10.26 22.98 6.80
N TYR A 207 9.73 21.82 6.41
CA TYR A 207 10.21 21.07 5.24
C TYR A 207 9.57 21.53 3.92
N LEU A 208 8.42 22.20 3.95
CA LEU A 208 7.74 22.71 2.75
C LEU A 208 8.50 23.93 2.17
N LYS A 209 9.59 23.65 1.49
CA LYS A 209 10.50 24.60 0.85
C LYS A 209 11.16 23.95 -0.36
N ASN A 210 12.00 24.68 -1.10
CA ASN A 210 12.75 24.12 -2.23
C ASN A 210 13.49 22.83 -1.82
N GLY A 211 13.35 21.79 -2.63
CA GLY A 211 13.86 20.45 -2.35
C GLY A 211 12.90 19.54 -1.57
N PHE A 212 11.70 19.99 -1.22
CA PHE A 212 10.67 19.20 -0.52
C PHE A 212 10.38 17.88 -1.21
N SER A 213 10.26 16.82 -0.42
CA SER A 213 9.86 15.49 -0.88
C SER A 213 8.60 15.02 -0.16
N PHE A 214 7.69 14.39 -0.91
CA PHE A 214 6.34 14.16 -0.43
C PHE A 214 5.74 12.86 -0.93
N GLN A 215 4.96 12.22 -0.05
CA GLN A 215 4.14 11.06 -0.39
C GLN A 215 2.75 11.19 0.20
N THR A 216 1.73 10.76 -0.54
CA THR A 216 0.36 10.62 -0.03
C THR A 216 -0.22 9.25 -0.37
N GLY A 217 -1.21 8.82 0.42
CA GLY A 217 -2.08 7.71 0.03
C GLY A 217 -3.10 8.11 -1.06
N SER A 218 -3.83 7.14 -1.59
CA SER A 218 -4.86 7.31 -2.63
C SER A 218 -6.23 7.75 -2.10
N GLY A 219 -6.44 7.83 -0.78
CA GLY A 219 -7.72 8.20 -0.19
C GLY A 219 -8.11 9.66 -0.41
N GLY A 220 -9.39 9.96 -0.44
CA GLY A 220 -9.91 11.31 -0.73
C GLY A 220 -9.38 12.42 0.19
N THR A 221 -9.13 12.13 1.48
CA THR A 221 -8.50 13.05 2.43
C THR A 221 -7.04 13.31 2.06
N SER A 222 -6.29 12.26 1.75
CA SER A 222 -4.88 12.36 1.33
C SER A 222 -4.73 13.18 0.05
N LEU A 223 -5.64 12.98 -0.92
CA LEU A 223 -5.68 13.78 -2.16
C LEU A 223 -6.03 15.24 -1.89
N ALA A 224 -6.90 15.52 -0.90
CA ALA A 224 -7.19 16.90 -0.49
C ALA A 224 -5.97 17.58 0.13
N VAL A 225 -5.17 16.86 0.93
CA VAL A 225 -3.87 17.36 1.43
C VAL A 225 -2.93 17.66 0.27
N ALA A 226 -2.78 16.72 -0.67
CA ALA A 226 -1.91 16.91 -1.85
C ALA A 226 -2.30 18.15 -2.66
N GLU A 227 -3.61 18.39 -2.86
CA GLU A 227 -4.08 19.59 -3.57
C GLU A 227 -3.80 20.86 -2.79
N GLN A 228 -3.98 20.88 -1.46
CA GLN A 228 -3.62 22.05 -0.65
C GLN A 228 -2.11 22.33 -0.67
N VAL A 229 -1.28 21.29 -0.58
CA VAL A 229 0.18 21.40 -0.72
C VAL A 229 0.55 21.96 -2.10
N ARG A 230 -0.07 21.45 -3.17
CA ARG A 230 0.12 21.97 -4.55
C ARG A 230 -0.17 23.47 -4.64
N GLN A 231 -1.28 23.92 -4.04
CA GLN A 231 -1.64 25.35 -4.02
C GLN A 231 -0.61 26.21 -3.28
N ILE A 232 -0.10 25.72 -2.15
CA ILE A 232 0.96 26.41 -1.38
C ILE A 232 2.25 26.47 -2.20
N MET A 233 2.66 25.33 -2.80
CA MET A 233 3.88 25.28 -3.63
C MET A 233 3.80 26.27 -4.81
N ARG A 234 2.63 26.40 -5.46
CA ARG A 234 2.39 27.40 -6.52
C ARG A 234 2.49 28.82 -5.98
N ARG A 235 1.79 29.12 -4.87
CA ARG A 235 1.74 30.45 -4.26
C ARG A 235 3.15 30.94 -3.86
N ASP A 236 3.90 30.05 -3.21
CA ASP A 236 5.19 30.38 -2.60
C ASP A 236 6.38 30.06 -3.51
N LYS A 237 6.09 29.59 -4.75
CA LYS A 237 7.09 29.23 -5.78
C LYS A 237 8.10 28.18 -5.28
N ILE A 238 7.60 27.18 -4.58
CA ILE A 238 8.41 26.08 -4.07
C ILE A 238 8.56 25.03 -5.17
N ASN A 239 9.81 24.64 -5.45
CA ASN A 239 10.14 23.51 -6.28
C ASN A 239 10.62 22.35 -5.41
N GLY A 240 9.82 21.29 -5.33
CA GLY A 240 10.14 20.07 -4.60
C GLY A 240 11.09 19.15 -5.36
N SER A 241 11.80 18.30 -4.65
CA SER A 241 12.70 17.33 -5.27
C SER A 241 11.94 16.17 -5.90
N PHE A 242 11.09 15.50 -5.15
CA PHE A 242 10.32 14.38 -5.70
C PHE A 242 9.00 14.08 -4.96
N GLY A 243 8.06 13.50 -5.71
CA GLY A 243 6.95 12.72 -5.18
C GLY A 243 7.22 11.23 -5.34
N CYS A 244 6.73 10.36 -4.45
CA CYS A 244 6.95 8.92 -4.59
C CYS A 244 5.83 8.06 -4.04
N GLY A 245 5.96 6.74 -4.26
CA GLY A 245 5.04 5.71 -3.80
C GLY A 245 4.08 5.29 -4.90
N GLY A 246 2.79 5.19 -4.59
CA GLY A 246 1.75 5.03 -5.59
C GLY A 246 1.40 6.38 -6.21
N ILE A 247 1.58 6.52 -7.51
CA ILE A 247 1.43 7.81 -8.21
C ILE A 247 0.00 7.97 -8.73
N THR A 248 -0.57 9.14 -8.45
CA THR A 248 -1.88 9.58 -8.95
C THR A 248 -1.73 10.69 -9.97
N GLY A 249 -2.78 10.95 -10.74
CA GLY A 249 -2.84 12.07 -11.69
C GLY A 249 -2.58 13.43 -11.06
N ASN A 250 -2.86 13.62 -9.77
CA ASN A 250 -2.52 14.87 -9.05
C ASN A 250 -1.00 15.07 -8.97
N PHE A 251 -0.23 14.02 -8.64
CA PHE A 251 1.24 14.09 -8.67
C PHE A 251 1.79 14.31 -10.09
N VAL A 252 1.14 13.70 -11.10
CA VAL A 252 1.50 13.96 -12.50
C VAL A 252 1.29 15.44 -12.85
N ASP A 253 0.18 16.04 -12.45
CA ASP A 253 -0.05 17.47 -12.63
C ASP A 253 1.04 18.31 -11.97
N MET A 254 1.42 17.99 -10.73
CA MET A 254 2.49 18.70 -10.03
C MET A 254 3.84 18.58 -10.73
N LEU A 255 4.15 17.41 -11.33
CA LEU A 255 5.35 17.23 -12.15
C LEU A 255 5.31 18.06 -13.42
N GLU A 256 4.19 18.05 -14.14
CA GLU A 256 4.00 18.80 -15.39
C GLU A 256 4.06 20.33 -15.17
N GLU A 257 3.62 20.79 -14.01
CA GLU A 257 3.71 22.18 -13.56
C GLU A 257 5.11 22.58 -13.07
N GLY A 258 6.05 21.63 -12.96
CA GLY A 258 7.39 21.88 -12.43
C GLY A 258 7.43 22.08 -10.91
N LEU A 259 6.40 21.65 -10.18
CA LEU A 259 6.39 21.70 -8.71
C LEU A 259 7.23 20.57 -8.10
N PHE A 260 7.45 19.47 -8.81
CA PHE A 260 8.43 18.43 -8.47
C PHE A 260 9.40 18.23 -9.63
N GLU A 261 10.64 17.90 -9.30
CA GLU A 261 11.67 17.59 -10.31
C GLU A 261 11.48 16.17 -10.86
N ALA A 262 11.00 15.24 -10.03
CA ALA A 262 10.81 13.84 -10.41
C ALA A 262 9.64 13.18 -9.67
N LEU A 263 9.12 12.09 -10.24
CA LEU A 263 8.27 11.12 -9.56
C LEU A 263 8.95 9.75 -9.56
N PHE A 264 8.92 9.08 -8.41
CA PHE A 264 9.36 7.69 -8.26
C PHE A 264 8.14 6.81 -8.01
N ASP A 265 7.80 5.99 -8.99
CA ASP A 265 6.55 5.24 -9.06
C ASP A 265 6.78 3.74 -8.82
N VAL A 266 6.21 3.22 -7.75
CA VAL A 266 6.17 1.78 -7.48
C VAL A 266 4.89 1.14 -8.01
N GLN A 267 3.84 1.95 -8.20
CA GLN A 267 2.54 1.53 -8.74
C GLN A 267 1.73 2.73 -9.22
N CYS A 268 1.28 2.72 -10.47
CA CYS A 268 0.35 3.73 -10.96
C CYS A 268 -1.07 3.50 -10.41
N PHE A 269 -1.68 4.54 -9.85
CA PHE A 269 -3.04 4.47 -9.28
C PHE A 269 -4.15 4.94 -10.22
N ASP A 270 -3.81 5.53 -11.35
CA ASP A 270 -4.77 5.93 -12.38
C ASP A 270 -4.16 5.94 -13.78
N LEU A 271 -5.03 6.07 -14.79
CA LEU A 271 -4.60 6.06 -16.20
C LEU A 271 -3.69 7.25 -16.57
N LYS A 272 -3.81 8.39 -15.86
CA LYS A 272 -2.95 9.54 -16.12
C LYS A 272 -1.51 9.24 -15.66
N ALA A 273 -1.35 8.56 -14.53
CA ALA A 273 -0.05 8.08 -14.07
C ALA A 273 0.56 7.07 -15.04
N VAL A 274 -0.23 6.08 -15.51
CA VAL A 274 0.22 5.11 -16.53
C VAL A 274 0.73 5.81 -17.79
N GLN A 275 -0.04 6.77 -18.31
CA GLN A 275 0.34 7.52 -19.53
C GLN A 275 1.57 8.40 -19.30
N SER A 276 1.69 9.02 -18.13
CA SER A 276 2.83 9.85 -17.78
C SER A 276 4.10 9.03 -17.70
N LEU A 277 4.07 7.86 -17.07
CA LEU A 277 5.24 6.98 -16.94
C LEU A 277 5.82 6.59 -18.30
N GLY A 278 4.96 6.31 -19.29
CA GLY A 278 5.39 5.96 -20.63
C GLY A 278 5.90 7.14 -21.49
N ARG A 279 5.75 8.40 -21.03
CA ARG A 279 6.04 9.60 -21.85
C ARG A 279 6.99 10.59 -21.21
N ASN A 280 6.99 10.70 -19.89
CA ASN A 280 7.75 11.70 -19.16
C ASN A 280 8.97 11.06 -18.48
N GLN A 281 10.17 11.38 -18.96
CA GLN A 281 11.42 10.84 -18.42
C GLN A 281 11.67 11.19 -16.94
N ARG A 282 11.00 12.19 -16.40
CA ARG A 282 11.07 12.55 -14.97
C ARG A 282 10.07 11.76 -14.11
N HIS A 283 9.19 10.97 -14.73
CA HIS A 283 8.35 9.99 -14.06
C HIS A 283 9.02 8.62 -14.21
N MET A 284 9.59 8.12 -13.14
CA MET A 284 10.47 6.94 -13.17
C MET A 284 9.86 5.79 -12.40
N GLU A 285 9.91 4.60 -13.00
CA GLU A 285 9.60 3.35 -12.32
C GLU A 285 10.66 3.02 -11.26
N MET A 286 10.23 2.48 -10.12
CA MET A 286 11.13 1.95 -9.10
C MET A 286 10.66 0.58 -8.60
N THR A 287 11.60 -0.26 -8.16
CA THR A 287 11.27 -1.53 -7.52
C THR A 287 10.75 -1.32 -6.10
N ALA A 288 9.96 -2.26 -5.57
CA ALA A 288 9.56 -2.25 -4.17
C ALA A 288 10.77 -2.29 -3.22
N GLY A 289 11.87 -2.91 -3.65
CA GLY A 289 13.15 -2.91 -2.92
C GLY A 289 13.80 -1.53 -2.87
N THR A 290 13.81 -0.80 -3.99
CA THR A 290 14.28 0.59 -4.03
C THR A 290 13.35 1.53 -3.26
N TYR A 291 12.05 1.26 -3.32
CA TYR A 291 11.07 2.04 -2.58
C TYR A 291 11.30 1.97 -1.07
N ALA A 292 11.35 0.76 -0.49
CA ALA A 292 11.12 0.64 0.94
C ALA A 292 11.84 -0.50 1.66
N ASN A 293 12.71 -1.30 0.99
CA ASN A 293 13.46 -2.35 1.66
C ASN A 293 14.38 -1.75 2.74
N PRO A 294 14.22 -2.09 4.04
CA PRO A 294 15.00 -1.49 5.13
C PRO A 294 16.50 -1.80 5.05
N PHE A 295 16.90 -2.88 4.35
CA PHE A 295 18.31 -3.23 4.16
C PHE A 295 18.94 -2.49 2.96
N ASN A 296 18.15 -1.72 2.22
CA ASN A 296 18.65 -0.83 1.20
C ASN A 296 18.88 0.57 1.80
N CYS A 297 20.13 0.95 2.01
CA CYS A 297 20.48 2.27 2.56
C CYS A 297 20.02 3.44 1.67
N GLY A 298 19.77 3.18 0.37
CA GLY A 298 19.24 4.12 -0.61
C GLY A 298 17.73 4.11 -0.75
N ALA A 299 16.98 3.39 0.10
CA ALA A 299 15.52 3.31 0.00
C ALA A 299 14.89 4.72 -0.02
N ILE A 300 13.98 4.92 -0.98
CA ILE A 300 13.38 6.24 -1.26
C ILE A 300 12.59 6.76 -0.06
N VAL A 301 11.90 5.88 0.69
CA VAL A 301 11.16 6.28 1.89
C VAL A 301 12.04 6.97 2.94
N ASN A 302 13.34 6.64 3.01
CA ASN A 302 14.29 7.25 3.95
C ASN A 302 14.69 8.69 3.56
N ARG A 303 14.25 9.17 2.40
CA ARG A 303 14.51 10.53 1.91
C ARG A 303 13.27 11.42 1.94
N LEU A 304 12.14 10.89 2.39
CA LEU A 304 10.89 11.64 2.49
C LEU A 304 10.94 12.67 3.62
N ASP A 305 10.54 13.90 3.29
CA ASP A 305 10.34 14.96 4.30
C ASP A 305 9.00 14.75 5.02
N CYS A 306 7.90 14.64 4.26
CA CYS A 306 6.57 14.43 4.83
C CYS A 306 5.83 13.32 4.09
N ALA A 307 5.04 12.56 4.85
CA ALA A 307 4.16 11.55 4.30
C ALA A 307 2.78 11.56 4.97
N ILE A 308 1.73 11.36 4.16
CA ILE A 308 0.35 11.23 4.63
C ILE A 308 -0.05 9.76 4.58
N LEU A 309 -0.47 9.24 5.72
CA LEU A 309 -0.92 7.87 5.93
C LEU A 309 -2.36 7.87 6.45
N SER A 310 -3.10 6.80 6.20
CA SER A 310 -4.46 6.62 6.71
C SER A 310 -4.50 5.57 7.79
N ALA A 311 -5.56 5.52 8.60
CA ALA A 311 -5.72 4.53 9.64
C ALA A 311 -7.14 3.94 9.67
N THR A 312 -7.24 2.68 10.10
CA THR A 312 -8.48 2.08 10.58
C THR A 312 -8.70 2.43 12.05
N GLU A 313 -7.64 2.37 12.85
CA GLU A 313 -7.61 2.77 14.25
C GLU A 313 -6.25 3.37 14.61
N VAL A 314 -6.23 4.23 15.61
CA VAL A 314 -5.02 4.74 16.27
C VAL A 314 -5.22 4.68 17.79
N ASP A 315 -4.14 4.47 18.55
CA ASP A 315 -4.23 4.45 20.01
C ASP A 315 -3.44 5.59 20.69
N VAL A 316 -3.56 5.62 22.02
CA VAL A 316 -2.95 6.64 22.86
C VAL A 316 -1.42 6.55 22.92
N ASP A 317 -0.85 5.48 22.43
CA ASP A 317 0.60 5.27 22.28
C ASP A 317 1.06 5.47 20.82
N PHE A 318 0.19 6.06 19.99
CA PHE A 318 0.39 6.36 18.56
C PHE A 318 0.50 5.11 17.67
N ASN A 319 0.25 3.90 18.17
CA ASN A 319 0.17 2.74 17.30
C ASN A 319 -0.96 2.88 16.30
N VAL A 320 -0.75 2.32 15.10
CA VAL A 320 -1.73 2.38 14.01
C VAL A 320 -2.09 0.99 13.55
N ASN A 321 -3.38 0.78 13.37
CA ASN A 321 -3.96 -0.41 12.74
C ASN A 321 -4.46 -0.07 11.34
N VAL A 322 -4.06 -0.88 10.35
CA VAL A 322 -4.66 -0.92 9.01
C VAL A 322 -4.97 -2.35 8.56
N ASN A 323 -4.54 -3.37 9.30
CA ASN A 323 -4.69 -4.77 8.90
C ASN A 323 -6.03 -5.38 9.28
N THR A 324 -6.62 -4.92 10.39
CA THR A 324 -7.91 -5.43 10.85
C THR A 324 -8.95 -4.32 10.93
N GLU A 325 -10.21 -4.70 10.84
CA GLU A 325 -11.29 -3.84 11.25
C GLU A 325 -11.50 -3.89 12.77
N SER A 326 -12.35 -3.00 13.29
CA SER A 326 -12.59 -2.86 14.74
C SER A 326 -13.30 -4.06 15.41
N MET A 327 -13.76 -5.03 14.62
CA MET A 327 -14.33 -6.30 15.09
C MET A 327 -13.31 -7.46 15.03
N GLY A 328 -12.07 -7.17 14.63
CA GLY A 328 -10.96 -8.13 14.60
C GLY A 328 -10.77 -8.90 13.30
N TYR A 329 -11.64 -8.72 12.31
CA TYR A 329 -11.50 -9.40 11.02
C TYR A 329 -10.39 -8.75 10.17
N LEU A 330 -9.64 -9.57 9.44
CA LEU A 330 -8.64 -9.11 8.48
C LEU A 330 -9.29 -8.30 7.37
N LEU A 331 -8.77 -7.10 7.16
CA LEU A 331 -9.37 -6.08 6.29
C LEU A 331 -8.46 -5.71 5.12
N HIS A 332 -7.17 -5.49 5.36
CA HIS A 332 -6.22 -5.00 4.37
C HIS A 332 -4.82 -5.55 4.57
N ASN A 333 -4.02 -5.39 3.53
CA ASN A 333 -2.57 -5.52 3.61
C ASN A 333 -1.96 -4.30 4.34
N THR A 334 -0.77 -4.47 4.94
CA THR A 334 0.02 -3.39 5.52
C THR A 334 0.37 -2.29 4.50
N GLY A 335 0.53 -2.67 3.23
CA GLY A 335 1.02 -1.74 2.22
C GLY A 335 2.42 -1.23 2.56
N GLY A 336 2.69 0.03 2.23
CA GLY A 336 3.92 0.72 2.64
C GLY A 336 3.79 1.48 3.96
N HIS A 337 2.75 1.23 4.77
CA HIS A 337 2.41 2.10 5.89
C HIS A 337 3.55 2.21 6.91
N CYS A 338 4.01 1.09 7.48
CA CYS A 338 5.10 1.08 8.45
C CYS A 338 6.47 1.43 7.82
N ASP A 339 6.66 1.11 6.53
CA ASP A 339 7.89 1.49 5.81
C ASP A 339 8.04 3.01 5.73
N VAL A 340 6.96 3.67 5.33
CA VAL A 340 6.90 5.12 5.14
C VAL A 340 6.92 5.86 6.48
N ALA A 341 6.20 5.33 7.47
CA ALA A 341 6.21 5.91 8.82
C ALA A 341 7.61 5.92 9.41
N ALA A 342 8.36 4.81 9.25
CA ALA A 342 9.73 4.70 9.76
C ALA A 342 10.75 5.50 8.94
N GLY A 343 10.50 5.73 7.65
CA GLY A 343 11.46 6.39 6.75
C GLY A 343 11.31 7.91 6.68
N ALA A 344 10.08 8.44 6.71
CA ALA A 344 9.81 9.86 6.57
C ALA A 344 10.22 10.66 7.81
N LYS A 345 10.71 11.91 7.61
CA LYS A 345 11.04 12.80 8.72
C LYS A 345 9.81 13.19 9.53
N VAL A 346 8.67 13.37 8.86
CA VAL A 346 7.37 13.61 9.50
C VAL A 346 6.32 12.72 8.86
N SER A 347 5.95 11.67 9.58
CA SER A 347 4.82 10.80 9.24
C SER A 347 3.54 11.36 9.87
N ILE A 348 2.51 11.59 9.04
CA ILE A 348 1.24 12.21 9.43
C ILE A 348 0.12 11.22 9.14
N VAL A 349 -0.50 10.70 10.18
CA VAL A 349 -1.64 9.81 10.08
C VAL A 349 -2.92 10.63 10.12
N VAL A 350 -3.75 10.49 9.10
CA VAL A 350 -5.03 11.19 8.97
C VAL A 350 -6.20 10.21 9.07
N ALA A 351 -7.13 10.48 9.95
CA ALA A 351 -8.35 9.68 10.09
C ALA A 351 -9.49 10.53 10.69
N PRO A 352 -10.76 10.28 10.34
CA PRO A 352 -11.87 10.81 11.10
C PRO A 352 -11.81 10.25 12.52
N SER A 353 -12.16 11.03 13.51
CA SER A 353 -12.12 10.55 14.90
C SER A 353 -13.16 9.44 15.18
N ILE A 354 -14.22 9.42 14.38
CA ILE A 354 -15.32 8.45 14.45
C ILE A 354 -15.64 8.00 13.02
N ARG A 355 -15.81 6.68 12.82
CA ARG A 355 -16.26 6.11 11.55
C ARG A 355 -17.53 5.26 11.79
N GLY A 356 -18.64 5.67 11.18
CA GLY A 356 -19.93 5.10 11.56
C GLY A 356 -20.26 5.44 13.02
N ARG A 357 -20.27 4.44 13.89
CA ARG A 357 -20.47 4.60 15.34
C ARG A 357 -19.25 4.16 16.16
N LEU A 358 -18.16 3.84 15.50
CA LEU A 358 -16.96 3.29 16.13
C LEU A 358 -15.92 4.40 16.35
N PRO A 359 -15.30 4.46 17.53
CA PRO A 359 -14.16 5.33 17.79
C PRO A 359 -12.95 4.85 16.98
N ILE A 360 -12.27 5.79 16.32
CA ILE A 360 -11.02 5.52 15.63
C ILE A 360 -9.82 5.80 16.55
N VAL A 361 -9.92 6.82 17.40
CA VAL A 361 -8.94 7.09 18.47
C VAL A 361 -9.35 6.31 19.69
N ARG A 362 -8.48 5.37 20.14
CA ARG A 362 -8.80 4.35 21.17
C ARG A 362 -7.72 4.26 22.24
N ASP A 363 -7.98 3.46 23.29
CA ASP A 363 -6.95 3.12 24.30
C ASP A 363 -5.87 2.21 23.71
N ALA A 364 -6.28 1.22 22.94
CA ALA A 364 -5.39 0.29 22.24
C ALA A 364 -6.04 -0.08 20.89
N VAL A 365 -5.21 -0.20 19.85
CA VAL A 365 -5.63 -0.70 18.53
C VAL A 365 -5.91 -2.21 18.58
N THR A 366 -6.76 -2.68 17.68
CA THR A 366 -7.11 -4.11 17.56
C THR A 366 -5.90 -4.93 17.11
N SER A 367 -5.05 -4.39 16.26
CA SER A 367 -3.76 -4.97 15.88
C SER A 367 -2.76 -3.86 15.54
N ILE A 368 -1.47 -4.07 15.82
CA ILE A 368 -0.44 -3.09 15.52
C ILE A 368 0.13 -3.38 14.14
N THR A 369 -0.14 -2.48 13.18
CA THR A 369 0.49 -2.49 11.86
C THR A 369 1.75 -1.62 11.83
N THR A 370 1.69 -0.47 12.51
CA THR A 370 2.76 0.52 12.55
C THR A 370 3.00 0.93 13.99
N PRO A 371 4.22 0.70 14.51
CA PRO A 371 4.57 1.08 15.87
C PRO A 371 4.51 2.59 16.08
N GLY A 372 3.97 3.01 17.21
CA GLY A 372 3.74 4.41 17.55
C GLY A 372 5.01 5.27 17.59
N GLU A 373 6.15 4.67 17.90
CA GLU A 373 7.46 5.35 17.90
C GLU A 373 7.84 5.93 16.50
N THR A 374 7.28 5.35 15.42
CA THR A 374 7.52 5.80 14.03
C THR A 374 6.45 6.77 13.53
N VAL A 375 5.38 6.99 14.30
CA VAL A 375 4.28 7.88 13.94
C VAL A 375 4.49 9.26 14.56
N GLY A 376 4.69 10.27 13.72
CA GLY A 376 4.99 11.64 14.19
C GLY A 376 3.76 12.41 14.64
N VAL A 377 2.67 12.32 13.86
CA VAL A 377 1.47 13.14 14.10
C VAL A 377 0.20 12.36 13.74
N ILE A 378 -0.81 12.47 14.59
CA ILE A 378 -2.17 11.99 14.29
C ILE A 378 -3.09 13.21 14.13
N VAL A 379 -3.81 13.27 13.01
CA VAL A 379 -4.71 14.37 12.67
C VAL A 379 -6.13 13.87 12.51
N THR A 380 -7.03 14.45 13.28
CA THR A 380 -8.48 14.25 13.17
C THR A 380 -9.18 15.60 12.97
N GLU A 381 -10.46 15.58 12.68
CA GLU A 381 -11.27 16.82 12.63
C GLU A 381 -11.36 17.53 13.99
N ARG A 382 -11.08 16.80 15.09
CA ARG A 382 -11.11 17.33 16.47
C ARG A 382 -9.82 17.98 16.91
N GLY A 383 -8.71 17.72 16.23
CA GLY A 383 -7.41 18.30 16.56
C GLY A 383 -6.23 17.49 16.06
N ILE A 384 -5.06 17.94 16.46
CA ILE A 384 -3.75 17.44 16.06
C ILE A 384 -3.04 16.92 17.32
N ALA A 385 -2.73 15.62 17.36
CA ALA A 385 -1.86 15.05 18.38
C ALA A 385 -0.45 14.88 17.79
N VAL A 386 0.55 15.42 18.49
CA VAL A 386 1.96 15.35 18.09
C VAL A 386 2.69 14.44 19.05
N ASN A 387 3.39 13.46 18.53
CA ASN A 387 4.20 12.54 19.32
C ASN A 387 5.33 13.30 20.03
N ASP A 388 5.67 12.90 21.24
CA ASP A 388 6.67 13.58 22.07
C ASP A 388 8.10 13.50 21.51
N ASN A 389 8.34 12.63 20.49
CA ASN A 389 9.59 12.60 19.74
C ASN A 389 9.77 13.77 18.75
N LEU A 390 8.73 14.63 18.56
CA LEU A 390 8.75 15.83 17.71
C LEU A 390 8.43 17.12 18.51
N PRO A 391 9.18 17.43 19.57
CA PRO A 391 8.86 18.54 20.47
C PRO A 391 8.92 19.92 19.78
N GLU A 392 9.83 20.10 18.82
CA GLU A 392 9.97 21.34 18.06
C GLU A 392 8.75 21.60 17.17
N LEU A 393 8.27 20.57 16.48
CA LEU A 393 7.05 20.64 15.68
C LEU A 393 5.82 20.97 16.53
N LYS A 394 5.72 20.32 17.72
CA LYS A 394 4.63 20.58 18.68
C LYS A 394 4.64 22.06 19.14
N ALA A 395 5.81 22.58 19.49
CA ALA A 395 5.97 23.97 19.89
C ALA A 395 5.60 24.95 18.76
N GLU A 396 6.02 24.67 17.53
CA GLU A 396 5.73 25.50 16.35
C GLU A 396 4.23 25.51 16.04
N LEU A 397 3.57 24.37 16.10
CA LEU A 397 2.11 24.28 15.91
C LEU A 397 1.35 25.07 16.95
N ILE A 398 1.76 25.00 18.23
CA ILE A 398 1.17 25.82 19.32
C ILE A 398 1.39 27.31 19.05
N ARG A 399 2.60 27.70 18.64
CA ARG A 399 2.92 29.09 18.28
C ARG A 399 2.03 29.61 17.15
N ARG A 400 1.71 28.76 16.17
CA ARG A 400 0.79 29.06 15.05
C ARG A 400 -0.69 28.98 15.44
N ARG A 401 -1.00 28.71 16.70
CA ARG A 401 -2.38 28.52 17.21
C ARG A 401 -3.13 27.40 16.49
N ALA A 402 -2.42 26.35 16.08
CA ALA A 402 -3.04 25.13 15.59
C ALA A 402 -3.78 24.41 16.74
N PRO A 403 -4.82 23.62 16.45
CA PRO A 403 -5.63 22.93 17.46
C PRO A 403 -4.89 21.69 18.00
N VAL A 404 -3.73 21.91 18.61
CA VAL A 404 -2.92 20.84 19.22
C VAL A 404 -3.60 20.34 20.48
N LYS A 405 -3.73 19.03 20.62
CA LYS A 405 -4.30 18.34 21.77
C LYS A 405 -3.44 17.17 22.19
N ASP A 406 -3.52 16.78 23.44
CA ASP A 406 -3.03 15.48 23.90
C ASP A 406 -3.85 14.36 23.26
N ILE A 407 -3.20 13.25 22.90
CA ILE A 407 -3.89 12.13 22.25
C ILE A 407 -4.96 11.50 23.16
N ARG A 408 -4.73 11.48 24.48
CA ARG A 408 -5.70 11.00 25.47
C ARG A 408 -6.91 11.92 25.56
N GLN A 409 -6.70 13.24 25.43
CA GLN A 409 -7.81 14.18 25.34
C GLN A 409 -8.66 13.94 24.09
N LEU A 410 -8.03 13.68 22.92
CA LEU A 410 -8.78 13.32 21.71
C LEU A 410 -9.59 12.03 21.90
N ARG A 411 -9.00 11.00 22.52
CA ARG A 411 -9.70 9.75 22.86
C ARG A 411 -10.90 10.03 23.77
N ASP A 412 -10.74 10.81 24.83
CA ASP A 412 -11.81 11.10 25.79
C ASP A 412 -12.97 11.84 25.13
N GLU A 413 -12.68 12.82 24.26
CA GLU A 413 -13.69 13.52 23.47
C GLU A 413 -14.46 12.57 22.53
N VAL A 414 -13.78 11.58 21.97
CA VAL A 414 -14.40 10.57 21.11
C VAL A 414 -15.27 9.63 21.94
N TYR A 415 -14.77 9.13 23.07
CA TYR A 415 -15.50 8.22 23.95
C TYR A 415 -16.73 8.90 24.60
N ALA A 416 -16.68 10.21 24.81
CA ALA A 416 -17.85 10.97 25.26
C ALA A 416 -19.02 10.93 24.25
N VAL A 417 -18.72 10.71 22.97
CA VAL A 417 -19.72 10.62 21.88
C VAL A 417 -20.11 9.18 21.58
N THR A 418 -19.13 8.27 21.49
CA THR A 418 -19.33 6.89 21.04
C THR A 418 -19.61 5.91 22.21
N GLY A 419 -19.25 6.29 23.42
CA GLY A 419 -18.99 5.34 24.51
C GLY A 419 -17.65 4.62 24.33
N ILE A 420 -17.24 3.89 25.37
CA ILE A 420 -16.05 3.02 25.33
C ILE A 420 -16.41 1.78 24.52
N PRO A 421 -15.63 1.41 23.49
CA PRO A 421 -15.91 0.23 22.68
C PRO A 421 -15.74 -1.04 23.53
N ARG A 422 -16.58 -2.02 23.27
CA ARG A 422 -16.38 -3.33 23.88
C ARG A 422 -15.12 -3.98 23.28
N PRO A 423 -14.28 -4.62 24.11
CA PRO A 423 -13.16 -5.41 23.59
C PRO A 423 -13.66 -6.50 22.64
N VAL A 424 -12.90 -6.75 21.60
CA VAL A 424 -13.16 -7.91 20.72
C VAL A 424 -12.81 -9.18 21.48
N GLU A 425 -13.67 -10.17 21.45
CA GLU A 425 -13.39 -11.48 22.03
C GLU A 425 -12.66 -12.35 21.00
N PHE A 426 -11.49 -12.85 21.40
CA PHE A 426 -10.66 -13.70 20.58
C PHE A 426 -10.52 -15.08 21.21
N GLU A 427 -10.28 -16.09 20.37
CA GLU A 427 -9.75 -17.39 20.78
C GLU A 427 -8.22 -17.37 20.78
N ASP A 428 -7.58 -18.37 21.39
CA ASP A 428 -6.12 -18.44 21.48
C ASP A 428 -5.44 -18.77 20.14
N GLN A 429 -6.19 -19.25 19.15
CA GLN A 429 -5.68 -19.61 17.83
C GLN A 429 -5.17 -18.37 17.10
N VAL A 430 -3.89 -18.37 16.71
CA VAL A 430 -3.29 -17.36 15.84
C VAL A 430 -3.65 -17.67 14.39
N VAL A 431 -4.24 -16.72 13.70
CA VAL A 431 -4.65 -16.85 12.29
C VAL A 431 -3.84 -15.96 11.34
N GLY A 432 -3.10 -14.98 11.89
CA GLY A 432 -2.23 -14.11 11.12
C GLY A 432 -1.03 -13.61 11.92
N LEU A 433 0.10 -13.45 11.25
CA LEU A 433 1.31 -12.83 11.77
C LEU A 433 1.48 -11.48 11.09
N ILE A 434 1.69 -10.41 11.85
CA ILE A 434 2.01 -9.08 11.32
C ILE A 434 3.51 -8.90 11.44
N GLU A 435 4.18 -8.99 10.30
CA GLU A 435 5.62 -8.85 10.21
C GLU A 435 5.99 -7.39 9.92
N TYR A 436 6.89 -6.86 10.72
CA TYR A 436 7.46 -5.53 10.51
C TYR A 436 8.44 -5.55 9.34
N ARG A 437 8.81 -4.36 8.86
CA ARG A 437 9.69 -4.18 7.69
C ARG A 437 11.03 -4.92 7.76
N ASP A 438 11.56 -5.15 8.97
CA ASP A 438 12.86 -5.82 9.23
C ASP A 438 12.77 -7.34 9.40
N GLY A 439 11.56 -7.90 9.40
CA GLY A 439 11.30 -9.32 9.58
C GLY A 439 10.87 -9.72 11.00
N SER A 440 10.88 -8.81 11.95
CA SER A 440 10.35 -9.07 13.29
C SER A 440 8.82 -9.18 13.27
N ILE A 441 8.27 -10.06 14.10
CA ILE A 441 6.82 -10.12 14.31
C ILE A 441 6.45 -9.09 15.36
N ILE A 442 5.65 -8.08 14.97
CA ILE A 442 5.22 -7.01 15.86
C ILE A 442 3.88 -7.27 16.51
N ASP A 443 3.03 -8.07 15.87
CA ASP A 443 1.74 -8.44 16.42
C ASP A 443 1.20 -9.71 15.75
N VAL A 444 0.10 -10.24 16.30
CA VAL A 444 -0.61 -11.41 15.79
C VAL A 444 -2.10 -11.11 15.66
N VAL A 445 -2.72 -11.65 14.63
CA VAL A 445 -4.17 -11.67 14.50
C VAL A 445 -4.67 -13.00 15.07
N ARG A 446 -5.61 -12.91 16.00
CA ARG A 446 -6.23 -14.09 16.63
C ARG A 446 -7.59 -14.37 16.01
N LYS A 447 -8.01 -15.62 16.10
CA LYS A 447 -9.34 -16.04 15.67
C LYS A 447 -10.40 -15.25 16.43
N VAL A 448 -11.33 -14.67 15.69
CA VAL A 448 -12.50 -13.98 16.27
C VAL A 448 -13.46 -15.01 16.83
N ARG A 449 -13.91 -14.80 18.08
CA ARG A 449 -14.95 -15.63 18.68
C ARG A 449 -16.32 -15.21 18.12
N GLU A 450 -17.05 -16.18 17.57
CA GLU A 450 -18.42 -15.97 17.08
C GLU A 450 -19.47 -15.95 18.21
#